data_d1acc6c5085d784b324221c3d6f819a1
#
_entry.id   d1acc6c5085d784b324221c3d6f819a1
#
_cell.length_a   1.000
_cell.length_b   1.000
_cell.length_c   1.000
_cell.angle_alpha   90.00
_cell.angle_beta   90.00
_cell.angle_gamma   90.00
#
_symmetry.space_group_name_H-M   'P 1'
#
loop_
_entity.id
_entity.type
_entity.pdbx_description
1 polymer ?
#
loop_
_entity_poly.entity_id
_entity_poly.type
_entity_poly.pdbx_seq_one_letter_code
_entity_poly.pdbx_strand_id
1 'polypeptide(L)'
;MEYLDGNAMAGTLRELFGVEMTVARGVCAECGNAGEVATLHLYNRAPGMVLRCPACGCVMMRVVRGRDRTWLDLSGLRTIEVPLD
;
A
#
# COMPACT_ATOMS: atom_id res chain seq x y z
N MET A 1 3.04 -3.47 18.63
CA MET A 1 2.38 -2.46 17.81
C MET A 1 1.33 -3.12 16.94
N GLU A 2 0.16 -2.53 16.92
CA GLU A 2 -0.93 -3.11 16.15
C GLU A 2 -0.95 -2.56 14.73
N TYR A 3 -1.31 -3.42 13.80
CA TYR A 3 -1.48 -3.04 12.42
C TYR A 3 -2.70 -3.77 11.86
N LEU A 4 -3.21 -3.23 10.74
CA LEU A 4 -4.27 -3.87 9.98
C LEU A 4 -3.64 -4.46 8.72
N ASP A 5 -4.39 -5.29 7.99
CA ASP A 5 -3.88 -5.75 6.71
C ASP A 5 -4.28 -4.75 5.60
N GLY A 6 -3.72 -4.94 4.42
CA GLY A 6 -3.93 -4.02 3.31
C GLY A 6 -5.37 -3.96 2.82
N ASN A 7 -6.20 -4.96 3.15
CA ASN A 7 -7.61 -4.93 2.78
C ASN A 7 -8.34 -3.75 3.42
N ALA A 8 -7.85 -3.26 4.55
CA ALA A 8 -8.46 -2.11 5.21
C ALA A 8 -8.33 -0.83 4.37
N MET A 9 -7.46 -0.82 3.37
CA MET A 9 -7.32 0.32 2.46
C MET A 9 -8.10 0.15 1.15
N ALA A 10 -8.91 -0.92 1.02
CA ALA A 10 -9.57 -1.21 -0.26
C ALA A 10 -10.34 -0.02 -0.81
N GLY A 11 -11.14 0.63 0.03
CA GLY A 11 -11.93 1.78 -0.41
C GLY A 11 -11.08 2.96 -0.86
N THR A 12 -10.08 3.31 -0.06
CA THR A 12 -9.18 4.42 -0.39
C THR A 12 -8.42 4.14 -1.68
N LEU A 13 -7.89 2.94 -1.81
CA LEU A 13 -7.14 2.57 -3.01
C LEU A 13 -8.02 2.57 -4.25
N ARG A 14 -9.27 2.11 -4.11
CA ARG A 14 -10.22 2.12 -5.22
C ARG A 14 -10.52 3.55 -5.67
N GLU A 15 -10.70 4.47 -4.73
CA GLU A 15 -10.92 5.87 -5.06
C GLU A 15 -9.74 6.48 -5.81
N LEU A 16 -8.53 6.15 -5.37
CA LEU A 16 -7.33 6.76 -5.94
C LEU A 16 -6.95 6.19 -7.29
N PHE A 17 -7.08 4.88 -7.46
CA PHE A 17 -6.58 4.20 -8.66
C PHE A 17 -7.67 3.77 -9.63
N GLY A 18 -8.91 3.76 -9.18
CA GLY A 18 -10.04 3.37 -10.04
C GLY A 18 -10.14 1.88 -10.31
N VAL A 19 -9.27 1.07 -9.71
CA VAL A 19 -9.27 -0.39 -9.87
C VAL A 19 -9.08 -1.04 -8.51
N GLU A 20 -9.33 -2.35 -8.43
CA GLU A 20 -9.17 -3.10 -7.19
C GLU A 20 -7.69 -3.39 -6.97
N MET A 21 -7.07 -2.60 -6.09
CA MET A 21 -5.63 -2.68 -5.84
C MET A 21 -5.24 -3.72 -4.80
N THR A 22 -6.18 -4.23 -4.02
CA THR A 22 -5.83 -5.18 -2.95
C THR A 22 -5.34 -6.51 -3.50
N VAL A 23 -5.71 -6.84 -4.74
CA VAL A 23 -5.25 -8.07 -5.41
C VAL A 23 -4.01 -7.84 -6.27
N ALA A 24 -3.55 -6.59 -6.37
CA ALA A 24 -2.31 -6.28 -7.06
C ALA A 24 -1.13 -6.87 -6.28
N ARG A 25 -0.07 -7.27 -6.97
CA ARG A 25 1.11 -7.83 -6.33
C ARG A 25 2.24 -6.82 -6.36
N GLY A 26 2.75 -6.51 -5.17
CA GLY A 26 3.86 -5.60 -5.03
C GLY A 26 5.14 -6.34 -4.69
N VAL A 27 6.28 -5.80 -5.13
CA VAL A 27 7.60 -6.33 -4.77
C VAL A 27 8.30 -5.25 -3.95
N CYS A 28 8.72 -5.62 -2.75
CA CYS A 28 9.42 -4.71 -1.86
C CYS A 28 10.77 -4.32 -2.47
N ALA A 29 11.04 -3.01 -2.54
CA ALA A 29 12.28 -2.51 -3.11
C ALA A 29 13.50 -2.87 -2.26
N GLU A 30 13.30 -3.10 -0.95
CA GLU A 30 14.40 -3.38 -0.03
C GLU A 30 14.76 -4.86 0.02
N CYS A 31 13.77 -5.74 0.22
CA CYS A 31 14.05 -7.15 0.44
C CYS A 31 13.60 -8.07 -0.69
N GLY A 32 12.85 -7.55 -1.67
CA GLY A 32 12.40 -8.35 -2.79
C GLY A 32 11.19 -9.24 -2.50
N ASN A 33 10.63 -9.16 -1.30
CA ASN A 33 9.46 -9.96 -0.97
C ASN A 33 8.29 -9.54 -1.86
N ALA A 34 7.59 -10.53 -2.43
CA ALA A 34 6.45 -10.28 -3.31
C ALA A 34 5.17 -10.77 -2.65
N GLY A 35 4.09 -10.02 -2.81
CA GLY A 35 2.82 -10.43 -2.26
C GLY A 35 1.71 -9.47 -2.64
N GLU A 36 0.48 -9.88 -2.39
CA GLU A 36 -0.68 -9.03 -2.67
C GLU A 36 -0.72 -7.85 -1.69
N VAL A 37 -1.20 -6.71 -2.19
CA VAL A 37 -1.35 -5.52 -1.34
C VAL A 37 -2.20 -5.84 -0.11
N ALA A 38 -3.20 -6.70 -0.26
CA ALA A 38 -4.05 -7.13 0.85
C ALA A 38 -3.28 -7.71 2.03
N THR A 39 -2.08 -8.26 1.79
CA THR A 39 -1.29 -8.92 2.82
C THR A 39 -0.28 -7.99 3.50
N LEU A 40 -0.14 -6.76 3.02
CA LEU A 40 0.80 -5.81 3.61
C LEU A 40 0.28 -5.34 4.97
N HIS A 41 1.18 -4.86 5.81
CA HIS A 41 0.80 -4.37 7.13
C HIS A 41 0.46 -2.88 7.06
N LEU A 42 -0.79 -2.56 7.38
CA LEU A 42 -1.27 -1.18 7.33
C LEU A 42 -1.17 -0.52 8.70
N TYR A 43 -0.50 0.61 8.74
CA TYR A 43 -0.45 1.48 9.91
C TYR A 43 -1.23 2.75 9.55
N ASN A 44 -2.34 2.94 10.19
CA ASN A 44 -3.35 3.91 9.78
C ASN A 44 -3.47 5.05 10.80
N ARG A 45 -2.36 5.55 11.28
CA ARG A 45 -2.36 6.69 12.20
C ARG A 45 -2.16 7.99 11.44
N ALA A 46 -2.87 9.03 11.88
CA ALA A 46 -2.74 10.33 11.25
C ALA A 46 -1.29 10.78 11.28
N PRO A 47 -0.83 11.51 10.27
CA PRO A 47 -1.64 12.10 9.20
C PRO A 47 -1.84 11.21 7.98
N GLY A 48 -1.30 10.01 7.95
CA GLY A 48 -1.39 9.23 6.72
C GLY A 48 -1.54 7.75 6.96
N MET A 49 -1.64 7.03 5.85
CA MET A 49 -1.70 5.57 5.85
C MET A 49 -0.39 5.04 5.28
N VAL A 50 0.20 4.06 5.97
CA VAL A 50 1.49 3.50 5.60
C VAL A 50 1.34 1.98 5.47
N LEU A 51 1.71 1.45 4.31
CA LEU A 51 1.77 0.00 4.10
C LEU A 51 3.21 -0.44 4.17
N ARG A 52 3.49 -1.38 5.08
CA ARG A 52 4.84 -1.89 5.30
C ARG A 52 4.95 -3.33 4.85
N CYS A 53 6.14 -3.69 4.41
CA CYS A 53 6.46 -5.06 4.01
C CYS A 53 6.38 -5.98 5.23
N PRO A 54 5.61 -7.08 5.16
CA PRO A 54 5.53 -8.00 6.30
C PRO A 54 6.82 -8.77 6.55
N ALA A 55 7.72 -8.82 5.56
CA ALA A 55 8.98 -9.55 5.70
C ALA A 55 10.08 -8.69 6.33
N CYS A 56 10.23 -7.43 5.91
CA CYS A 56 11.34 -6.59 6.39
C CYS A 56 10.90 -5.33 7.13
N GLY A 57 9.62 -4.99 7.10
CA GLY A 57 9.11 -3.81 7.80
C GLY A 57 9.30 -2.48 7.10
N CYS A 58 9.93 -2.46 5.95
CA CYS A 58 10.13 -1.21 5.21
C CYS A 58 8.82 -0.67 4.67
N VAL A 59 8.73 0.65 4.56
CA VAL A 59 7.55 1.30 3.99
C VAL A 59 7.54 1.04 2.50
N MET A 60 6.47 0.39 2.03
CA MET A 60 6.29 0.12 0.60
C MET A 60 5.44 1.18 -0.05
N MET A 61 4.43 1.69 0.66
CA MET A 61 3.53 2.69 0.12
C MET A 61 3.09 3.61 1.25
N ARG A 62 2.97 4.90 0.95
CA ARG A 62 2.43 5.87 1.90
C ARG A 62 1.42 6.74 1.18
N VAL A 63 0.26 6.96 1.82
CA VAL A 63 -0.80 7.80 1.29
C VAL A 63 -1.11 8.87 2.33
N VAL A 64 -0.95 10.14 1.94
CA VAL A 64 -1.30 11.26 2.80
C VAL A 64 -2.33 12.09 2.06
N ARG A 65 -3.52 12.20 2.65
CA ARG A 65 -4.62 12.94 2.03
C ARG A 65 -4.69 14.34 2.61
N GLY A 66 -4.52 15.31 1.73
CA GLY A 66 -4.67 16.71 2.09
C GLY A 66 -6.04 17.23 1.72
N ARG A 67 -6.21 18.55 1.84
CA ARG A 67 -7.51 19.18 1.59
C ARG A 67 -7.89 19.14 0.13
N ASP A 68 -6.94 19.42 -0.76
CA ASP A 68 -7.18 19.52 -2.20
C ASP A 68 -6.27 18.63 -3.03
N ARG A 69 -5.48 17.78 -2.38
CA ARG A 69 -4.56 16.88 -3.06
C ARG A 69 -4.19 15.70 -2.18
N THR A 70 -3.65 14.67 -2.80
CA THR A 70 -3.18 13.48 -2.09
C THR A 70 -1.75 13.22 -2.51
N TRP A 71 -0.90 12.92 -1.53
CA TRP A 71 0.47 12.53 -1.81
C TRP A 71 0.58 11.02 -1.78
N LEU A 72 1.16 10.45 -2.82
CA LEU A 72 1.41 9.02 -2.91
C LEU A 72 2.92 8.80 -2.97
N ASP A 73 3.45 8.08 -2.01
CA ASP A 73 4.85 7.70 -2.01
C ASP A 73 4.93 6.21 -2.27
N LEU A 74 5.42 5.84 -3.42
CA LEU A 74 5.55 4.44 -3.86
C LEU A 74 7.00 4.02 -3.95
N SER A 75 7.90 4.77 -3.32
CA SER A 75 9.34 4.54 -3.46
C SER A 75 9.80 3.21 -2.87
N GLY A 76 9.00 2.62 -1.99
CA GLY A 76 9.32 1.31 -1.42
C GLY A 76 8.87 0.13 -2.25
N LEU A 77 8.28 0.39 -3.42
CA LEU A 77 7.85 -0.65 -4.35
C LEU A 77 8.82 -0.71 -5.53
N ARG A 78 9.39 -1.88 -5.78
CA ARG A 78 10.18 -2.10 -6.99
C ARG A 78 9.27 -2.19 -8.20
N THR A 79 8.20 -2.95 -8.05
CA THR A 79 7.15 -3.06 -9.09
C THR A 79 5.82 -3.28 -8.40
N ILE A 80 4.76 -2.99 -9.14
CA ILE A 80 3.43 -3.40 -8.73
C ILE A 80 2.70 -3.92 -9.97
N GLU A 81 2.16 -5.12 -9.86
CA GLU A 81 1.47 -5.79 -10.95
C GLU A 81 -0.02 -5.73 -10.68
N VAL A 82 -0.74 -5.06 -11.55
CA VAL A 82 -2.18 -4.83 -11.37
C VAL A 82 -2.95 -5.71 -12.36
N PRO A 83 -3.79 -6.63 -11.88
CA PRO A 83 -4.61 -7.44 -12.79
C PRO A 83 -5.60 -6.55 -13.54
N LEU A 84 -5.81 -6.85 -14.80
CA LEU A 84 -6.80 -6.15 -15.62
C LEU A 84 -7.96 -7.10 -15.88
N ASP A 85 -9.15 -6.53 -15.93
CA ASP A 85 -10.36 -7.31 -16.24
C ASP A 85 -10.46 -7.63 -17.72
#